data_186406519bf1d6f94798555056ccf080
#
_entry.id   186406519bf1d6f94798555056ccf080
#
_cell.length_a   1.000
_cell.length_b   1.000
_cell.length_c   1.000
_cell.angle_alpha   90.00
_cell.angle_beta   90.00
_cell.angle_gamma   90.00
#
_symmetry.space_group_name_H-M   'P 1'
#
loop_
_entity.id
_entity.type
_entity.pdbx_description
1 polymer ?
#
loop_
_entity_poly.entity_id
_entity_poly.type
_entity_poly.pdbx_seq_one_letter_code
_entity_poly.pdbx_strand_id
1 'polypeptide(L)'
;MSLQATPASDAWYRSVEKTSQTDDERIKDITVLPPPEHLIRFFPISNTPVEGLISQTRKNIHNIMAGDDDRLLVIIGPCSIHDPAAALDYARRLKVVREQYKDTLEIVMRVYFEKPRTTVGWKGLINDPYLDESYRIDEGLRIARQLLIDINRLGLP
;
A
#
# COMPACT_ATOMS: atom_id res chain seq x y z
N MET A 1 -13.46 7.78 50.69
CA MET A 1 -14.37 8.39 49.68
C MET A 1 -13.68 8.31 48.37
N SER A 2 -14.01 7.29 47.57
CA SER A 2 -13.42 7.03 46.27
C SER A 2 -14.28 7.74 45.22
N LEU A 3 -13.70 8.73 44.53
CA LEU A 3 -14.32 9.38 43.38
C LEU A 3 -14.18 8.45 42.17
N GLN A 4 -15.23 7.73 41.86
CA GLN A 4 -15.34 7.03 40.58
C GLN A 4 -15.50 8.08 39.46
N ALA A 5 -14.50 8.18 38.62
CA ALA A 5 -14.60 8.94 37.36
C ALA A 5 -15.63 8.27 36.46
N THR A 6 -16.74 8.95 36.24
CA THR A 6 -17.72 8.59 35.21
C THR A 6 -17.05 8.70 33.84
N PRO A 7 -17.08 7.67 32.96
CA PRO A 7 -16.55 7.82 31.62
C PRO A 7 -17.34 8.94 30.93
N ALA A 8 -16.59 9.87 30.33
CA ALA A 8 -17.17 10.89 29.46
C ALA A 8 -18.06 10.19 28.42
N SER A 9 -19.33 10.47 28.51
CA SER A 9 -20.35 9.81 27.69
C SER A 9 -20.08 10.05 26.21
N ASP A 10 -20.08 8.98 25.42
CA ASP A 10 -20.17 8.97 23.96
C ASP A 10 -21.48 9.64 23.43
N ALA A 11 -22.03 10.54 24.21
CA ALA A 11 -23.29 11.23 23.94
C ALA A 11 -23.27 12.09 22.67
N TRP A 12 -22.07 12.40 22.15
CA TRP A 12 -21.90 13.16 20.91
C TRP A 12 -22.14 12.35 19.63
N TYR A 13 -22.16 11.00 19.73
CA TYR A 13 -22.38 10.07 18.61
C TYR A 13 -23.72 9.36 18.66
N ARG A 14 -24.64 9.79 19.50
CA ARG A 14 -26.03 9.31 19.36
C ARG A 14 -26.54 9.84 18.02
N SER A 15 -26.68 8.92 17.06
CA SER A 15 -27.45 9.19 15.86
C SER A 15 -28.81 9.73 16.29
N VAL A 16 -29.04 11.00 16.03
CA VAL A 16 -30.38 11.55 16.09
C VAL A 16 -31.18 10.72 15.11
N GLU A 17 -32.22 10.01 15.57
CA GLU A 17 -33.10 9.28 14.67
C GLU A 17 -33.64 10.29 13.64
N LYS A 18 -33.17 10.16 12.43
CA LYS A 18 -33.58 11.02 11.34
C LYS A 18 -35.00 10.70 10.95
N THR A 19 -35.89 11.67 11.02
CA THR A 19 -37.27 11.55 10.57
C THR A 19 -37.40 11.65 9.06
N SER A 20 -36.34 12.09 8.37
CA SER A 20 -36.24 12.16 6.91
C SER A 20 -34.79 12.07 6.48
N GLN A 21 -34.56 11.54 5.29
CA GLN A 21 -33.20 11.44 4.72
C GLN A 21 -32.82 12.78 4.10
N THR A 22 -32.04 13.58 4.82
CA THR A 22 -31.64 14.94 4.40
C THR A 22 -30.17 15.01 3.97
N ASP A 23 -29.38 13.98 4.28
CA ASP A 23 -27.94 13.86 4.03
C ASP A 23 -27.59 12.40 3.72
N ASP A 24 -26.40 12.20 3.19
CA ASP A 24 -25.85 10.88 2.91
C ASP A 24 -26.67 9.99 1.96
N GLU A 25 -27.57 10.56 1.17
CA GLU A 25 -28.45 9.80 0.26
C GLU A 25 -27.71 8.91 -0.74
N ARG A 26 -26.42 9.25 -1.04
CA ARG A 26 -25.57 8.51 -1.97
C ARG A 26 -24.52 7.65 -1.29
N ILE A 27 -24.50 7.63 0.05
CA ILE A 27 -23.59 6.79 0.84
C ILE A 27 -24.34 5.51 1.20
N LYS A 28 -23.83 4.38 0.70
CA LYS A 28 -24.42 3.06 0.96
C LYS A 28 -24.02 2.52 2.32
N ASP A 29 -22.74 2.72 2.67
CA ASP A 29 -22.16 2.21 3.91
C ASP A 29 -20.91 3.00 4.29
N ILE A 30 -20.60 3.06 5.58
CA ILE A 30 -19.39 3.65 6.13
C ILE A 30 -18.72 2.59 7.00
N THR A 31 -17.61 2.06 6.53
CA THR A 31 -16.83 1.04 7.25
C THR A 31 -15.53 1.62 7.78
N VAL A 32 -15.26 1.39 9.06
CA VAL A 32 -14.00 1.81 9.68
C VAL A 32 -12.87 0.88 9.26
N LEU A 33 -11.82 1.44 8.69
CA LEU A 33 -10.61 0.69 8.33
C LEU A 33 -9.70 0.51 9.56
N PRO A 34 -8.99 -0.63 9.64
CA PRO A 34 -8.00 -0.83 10.69
C PRO A 34 -6.87 0.19 10.58
N PRO A 35 -6.32 0.69 11.70
CA PRO A 35 -5.21 1.62 11.68
C PRO A 35 -3.96 0.99 11.04
N PRO A 36 -3.08 1.78 10.40
CA PRO A 36 -1.87 1.27 9.73
C PRO A 36 -0.98 0.39 10.61
N GLU A 37 -0.93 0.63 11.90
CA GLU A 37 -0.18 -0.17 12.88
C GLU A 37 -0.60 -1.65 12.90
N HIS A 38 -1.88 -1.95 12.67
CA HIS A 38 -2.35 -3.32 12.60
C HIS A 38 -1.76 -4.05 11.39
N LEU A 39 -1.70 -3.39 10.22
CA LEU A 39 -1.06 -3.97 9.04
C LEU A 39 0.44 -4.21 9.26
N ILE A 40 1.14 -3.27 9.91
CA ILE A 40 2.55 -3.40 10.22
C ILE A 40 2.80 -4.60 11.15
N ARG A 41 1.92 -4.83 12.14
CA ARG A 41 2.03 -5.99 13.04
C ARG A 41 1.81 -7.33 12.34
N PHE A 42 0.87 -7.39 11.40
CA PHE A 42 0.61 -8.61 10.62
C PHE A 42 1.68 -8.87 9.55
N PHE A 43 2.28 -7.82 9.03
CA PHE A 43 3.27 -7.87 7.95
C PHE A 43 4.56 -7.14 8.35
N PRO A 44 5.28 -7.61 9.38
CA PRO A 44 6.49 -6.96 9.84
C PRO A 44 7.64 -7.16 8.85
N ILE A 45 8.50 -6.15 8.74
CA ILE A 45 9.74 -6.21 7.96
C ILE A 45 10.98 -6.09 8.84
N SER A 46 10.83 -5.65 10.08
CA SER A 46 11.92 -5.44 11.02
C SER A 46 12.70 -6.72 11.28
N ASN A 47 14.03 -6.61 11.30
CA ASN A 47 14.97 -7.74 11.43
C ASN A 47 14.85 -8.79 10.32
N THR A 48 14.42 -8.39 9.13
CA THR A 48 14.36 -9.26 7.94
C THR A 48 15.28 -8.75 6.82
N PRO A 49 15.64 -9.59 5.84
CA PRO A 49 16.38 -9.13 4.66
C PRO A 49 15.67 -8.01 3.87
N VAL A 50 14.34 -7.92 3.98
CA VAL A 50 13.53 -6.86 3.35
C VAL A 50 13.88 -5.49 3.93
N GLU A 51 14.04 -5.38 5.24
CA GLU A 51 14.46 -4.12 5.88
C GLU A 51 15.82 -3.66 5.36
N GLY A 52 16.80 -4.58 5.30
CA GLY A 52 18.13 -4.30 4.77
C GLY A 52 18.10 -3.84 3.31
N LEU A 53 17.33 -4.52 2.46
CA LEU A 53 17.15 -4.13 1.07
C LEU A 53 16.60 -2.72 0.93
N ILE A 54 15.52 -2.40 1.65
CA ILE A 54 14.87 -1.09 1.59
C ILE A 54 15.81 0.00 2.09
N SER A 55 16.48 -0.24 3.22
CA SER A 55 17.44 0.72 3.81
C SER A 55 18.60 1.00 2.86
N GLN A 56 19.21 -0.04 2.30
CA GLN A 56 20.32 0.11 1.36
C GLN A 56 19.89 0.82 0.07
N THR A 57 18.74 0.47 -0.49
CA THR A 57 18.23 1.12 -1.70
C THR A 57 17.94 2.60 -1.47
N ARG A 58 17.35 2.97 -0.33
CA ARG A 58 17.16 4.38 0.03
C ARG A 58 18.46 5.15 0.12
N LYS A 59 19.51 4.52 0.69
CA LYS A 59 20.85 5.13 0.75
C LYS A 59 21.45 5.29 -0.65
N ASN A 60 21.31 4.28 -1.51
CA ASN A 60 21.77 4.36 -2.90
C ASN A 60 21.08 5.51 -3.65
N ILE A 61 19.76 5.61 -3.53
CA ILE A 61 18.99 6.70 -4.15
C ILE A 61 19.46 8.07 -3.63
N HIS A 62 19.70 8.18 -2.32
CA HIS A 62 20.22 9.41 -1.74
C HIS A 62 21.58 9.79 -2.36
N ASN A 63 22.51 8.84 -2.44
CA ASN A 63 23.85 9.07 -3.01
C ASN A 63 23.78 9.45 -4.50
N ILE A 64 22.90 8.79 -5.28
CA ILE A 64 22.66 9.15 -6.70
C ILE A 64 22.15 10.59 -6.82
N MET A 65 21.19 10.97 -5.99
CA MET A 65 20.63 12.33 -6.01
C MET A 65 21.62 13.38 -5.52
N ALA A 66 22.55 13.02 -4.66
CA ALA A 66 23.62 13.90 -4.19
C ALA A 66 24.80 14.01 -5.17
N GLY A 67 24.90 13.11 -6.16
CA GLY A 67 26.03 13.02 -7.07
C GLY A 67 27.23 12.22 -6.54
N ASP A 68 27.03 11.48 -5.47
CA ASP A 68 28.06 10.61 -4.87
C ASP A 68 28.10 9.20 -5.50
N ASP A 69 27.12 8.88 -6.33
CA ASP A 69 26.97 7.60 -7.05
C ASP A 69 26.55 7.90 -8.49
N ASP A 70 27.37 7.51 -9.45
CA ASP A 70 27.22 7.82 -10.88
C ASP A 70 26.16 6.94 -11.59
N ARG A 71 25.55 5.98 -10.88
CA ARG A 71 24.49 5.14 -11.47
C ARG A 71 23.23 5.96 -11.78
N LEU A 72 22.50 5.52 -12.78
CA LEU A 72 21.21 6.10 -13.11
C LEU A 72 20.10 5.42 -12.30
N LEU A 73 19.27 6.21 -11.63
CA LEU A 73 18.06 5.72 -10.97
C LEU A 73 16.97 5.44 -12.01
N VAL A 74 16.48 4.20 -12.03
CA VAL A 74 15.39 3.76 -12.92
C VAL A 74 14.21 3.26 -12.09
N ILE A 75 13.09 3.96 -12.15
CA ILE A 75 11.83 3.55 -11.51
C ILE A 75 10.90 3.06 -12.61
N ILE A 76 10.65 1.75 -12.65
CA ILE A 76 9.90 1.11 -13.74
C ILE A 76 8.94 0.04 -13.22
N GLY A 77 7.76 -0.04 -13.81
CA GLY A 77 6.74 -1.02 -13.44
C GLY A 77 5.44 -0.84 -14.18
N PRO A 78 4.46 -1.71 -13.91
CA PRO A 78 3.12 -1.62 -14.48
C PRO A 78 2.44 -0.28 -14.20
N CYS A 79 1.49 0.11 -15.07
CA CYS A 79 0.70 1.31 -14.86
C CYS A 79 -0.12 1.23 -13.57
N SER A 80 -0.85 0.10 -13.40
CA SER A 80 -1.61 -0.20 -12.18
C SER A 80 -1.70 -1.72 -12.05
N ILE A 81 -1.44 -2.23 -10.86
CA ILE A 81 -1.49 -3.66 -10.58
C ILE A 81 -2.93 -4.04 -10.25
N HIS A 82 -3.45 -5.03 -10.95
CA HIS A 82 -4.75 -5.65 -10.69
C HIS A 82 -4.62 -7.14 -10.35
N ASP A 83 -3.52 -7.77 -10.78
CA ASP A 83 -3.22 -9.17 -10.55
C ASP A 83 -1.87 -9.32 -9.82
N PRO A 84 -1.86 -9.75 -8.54
CA PRO A 84 -0.65 -9.99 -7.79
C PRO A 84 0.28 -11.05 -8.40
N ALA A 85 -0.28 -12.10 -9.04
CA ALA A 85 0.54 -13.15 -9.65
C ALA A 85 1.31 -12.62 -10.85
N ALA A 86 0.65 -11.84 -11.72
CA ALA A 86 1.29 -11.16 -12.85
C ALA A 86 2.34 -10.15 -12.37
N ALA A 87 2.08 -9.43 -11.28
CA ALA A 87 3.05 -8.51 -10.69
C ALA A 87 4.31 -9.23 -10.18
N LEU A 88 4.15 -10.40 -9.56
CA LEU A 88 5.28 -11.21 -9.10
C LEU A 88 6.06 -11.83 -10.28
N ASP A 89 5.41 -12.22 -11.36
CA ASP A 89 6.11 -12.68 -12.57
C ASP A 89 6.94 -11.54 -13.17
N TYR A 90 6.36 -10.36 -13.29
CA TYR A 90 7.09 -9.16 -13.72
C TYR A 90 8.30 -8.87 -12.82
N ALA A 91 8.11 -8.93 -11.49
CA ALA A 91 9.17 -8.69 -10.52
C ALA A 91 10.33 -9.69 -10.67
N ARG A 92 10.05 -10.98 -10.89
CA ARG A 92 11.09 -11.99 -11.12
C ARG A 92 11.93 -11.69 -12.36
N ARG A 93 11.30 -11.27 -13.43
CA ARG A 93 11.97 -10.88 -14.69
C ARG A 93 12.79 -9.60 -14.48
N LEU A 94 12.21 -8.59 -13.84
CA LEU A 94 12.90 -7.33 -13.57
C LEU A 94 14.10 -7.50 -12.65
N LYS A 95 14.04 -8.43 -11.68
CA LYS A 95 15.17 -8.77 -10.83
C LYS A 95 16.39 -9.21 -11.64
N VAL A 96 16.20 -10.06 -12.67
CA VAL A 96 17.30 -10.52 -13.53
C VAL A 96 17.97 -9.34 -14.22
N VAL A 97 17.17 -8.41 -14.74
CA VAL A 97 17.68 -7.18 -15.38
C VAL A 97 18.43 -6.31 -14.37
N ARG A 98 17.88 -6.15 -13.16
CA ARG A 98 18.51 -5.39 -12.07
C ARG A 98 19.89 -5.95 -11.74
N GLU A 99 20.04 -7.26 -11.59
CA GLU A 99 21.33 -7.88 -11.32
C GLU A 99 22.34 -7.71 -12.47
N GLN A 100 21.85 -7.77 -13.71
CA GLN A 100 22.68 -7.60 -14.90
C GLN A 100 23.28 -6.19 -15.00
N TYR A 101 22.53 -5.17 -14.60
CA TYR A 101 22.91 -3.75 -14.74
C TYR A 101 23.22 -3.04 -13.43
N LYS A 102 23.41 -3.76 -12.33
CA LYS A 102 23.57 -3.20 -10.98
C LYS A 102 24.71 -2.20 -10.82
N ASP A 103 25.74 -2.30 -11.68
CA ASP A 103 26.92 -1.42 -11.64
C ASP A 103 26.67 -0.07 -12.35
N THR A 104 25.62 0.02 -13.16
CA THR A 104 25.29 1.23 -13.92
C THR A 104 23.91 1.77 -13.63
N LEU A 105 22.99 0.92 -13.15
CA LEU A 105 21.61 1.29 -12.85
C LEU A 105 21.24 0.88 -11.42
N GLU A 106 20.56 1.77 -10.71
CA GLU A 106 19.77 1.41 -9.53
C GLU A 106 18.31 1.27 -9.97
N ILE A 107 17.86 0.03 -10.12
CA ILE A 107 16.50 -0.27 -10.60
C ILE A 107 15.57 -0.51 -9.41
N VAL A 108 14.49 0.26 -9.36
CA VAL A 108 13.40 0.15 -8.38
C VAL A 108 12.11 -0.20 -9.11
N MET A 109 11.40 -1.22 -8.62
CA MET A 109 10.11 -1.57 -9.19
C MET A 109 9.04 -0.58 -8.74
N ARG A 110 8.38 0.06 -9.69
CA ARG A 110 7.17 0.83 -9.41
C ARG A 110 6.01 -0.13 -9.16
N VAL A 111 5.46 -0.09 -7.96
CA VAL A 111 4.29 -0.86 -7.56
C VAL A 111 3.16 0.13 -7.26
N TYR A 112 2.16 0.17 -8.13
CA TYR A 112 1.08 1.14 -8.06
C TYR A 112 -0.28 0.45 -8.07
N PHE A 113 -1.10 0.74 -7.06
CA PHE A 113 -2.34 0.03 -6.80
C PHE A 113 -3.60 0.78 -7.18
N GLU A 114 -3.48 2.08 -7.43
CA GLU A 114 -4.62 2.92 -7.72
C GLU A 114 -4.81 3.15 -9.22
N LYS A 115 -6.04 3.43 -9.60
CA LYS A 115 -6.40 3.87 -10.94
C LYS A 115 -7.23 5.14 -10.81
N PRO A 116 -6.60 6.33 -10.80
CA PRO A 116 -7.34 7.58 -10.68
C PRO A 116 -8.28 7.74 -11.86
N ARG A 117 -9.59 7.85 -11.56
CA ARG A 117 -10.63 8.03 -12.55
C ARG A 117 -11.56 9.14 -12.12
N THR A 118 -11.94 9.98 -13.06
CA THR A 118 -12.80 11.13 -12.79
C THR A 118 -14.26 10.74 -12.59
N THR A 119 -14.74 9.69 -13.28
CA THR A 119 -16.16 9.32 -13.25
C THR A 119 -16.36 7.83 -12.96
N VAL A 120 -16.18 6.96 -13.93
CA VAL A 120 -16.56 5.54 -13.89
C VAL A 120 -15.35 4.64 -14.09
N GLY A 121 -15.39 3.45 -13.50
CA GLY A 121 -14.44 2.37 -13.69
C GLY A 121 -13.69 1.99 -12.42
N TRP A 122 -13.02 0.86 -12.50
CA TRP A 122 -12.25 0.28 -11.41
C TRP A 122 -11.24 1.27 -10.81
N LYS A 123 -11.24 1.40 -9.48
CA LYS A 123 -10.44 2.39 -8.73
C LYS A 123 -9.06 1.89 -8.31
N GLY A 124 -8.77 0.61 -8.48
CA GLY A 124 -7.49 0.01 -8.12
C GLY A 124 -7.60 -1.15 -7.15
N LEU A 125 -6.50 -1.90 -7.01
CA LEU A 125 -6.45 -3.14 -6.22
C LEU A 125 -6.84 -2.94 -4.75
N ILE A 126 -6.47 -1.80 -4.14
CA ILE A 126 -6.82 -1.54 -2.75
C ILE A 126 -8.31 -1.29 -2.60
N ASN A 127 -8.89 -0.52 -3.52
CA ASN A 127 -10.30 -0.12 -3.43
C ASN A 127 -11.28 -1.24 -3.80
N ASP A 128 -10.91 -2.05 -4.79
CA ASP A 128 -11.76 -3.15 -5.29
C ASP A 128 -10.87 -4.31 -5.74
N PRO A 129 -10.40 -5.15 -4.79
CA PRO A 129 -9.41 -6.19 -5.07
C PRO A 129 -9.93 -7.32 -5.96
N TYR A 130 -11.25 -7.52 -6.01
CA TYR A 130 -11.88 -8.62 -6.73
C TYR A 130 -12.51 -8.21 -8.06
N LEU A 131 -12.47 -6.91 -8.40
CA LEU A 131 -13.09 -6.34 -9.61
C LEU A 131 -14.61 -6.63 -9.72
N ASP A 132 -15.28 -6.70 -8.57
CA ASP A 132 -16.69 -7.08 -8.44
C ASP A 132 -17.56 -5.99 -7.79
N GLU A 133 -16.97 -4.80 -7.59
CA GLU A 133 -17.59 -3.64 -6.93
C GLU A 133 -18.01 -3.91 -5.47
N SER A 134 -17.39 -4.91 -4.84
CA SER A 134 -17.60 -5.20 -3.42
C SER A 134 -16.90 -4.21 -2.49
N TYR A 135 -15.88 -3.51 -3.00
CA TYR A 135 -15.09 -2.51 -2.29
C TYR A 135 -14.52 -2.98 -0.95
N ARG A 136 -14.02 -4.21 -0.91
CA ARG A 136 -13.41 -4.82 0.29
C ARG A 136 -12.02 -4.26 0.53
N ILE A 137 -11.97 -2.98 0.93
CA ILE A 137 -10.74 -2.19 1.06
C ILE A 137 -9.79 -2.78 2.11
N ASP A 138 -10.30 -3.34 3.20
CA ASP A 138 -9.50 -4.00 4.23
C ASP A 138 -8.71 -5.19 3.66
N GLU A 139 -9.30 -5.98 2.80
CA GLU A 139 -8.63 -7.07 2.09
C GLU A 139 -7.66 -6.53 1.04
N GLY A 140 -8.08 -5.52 0.29
CA GLY A 140 -7.21 -4.84 -0.67
C GLY A 140 -5.92 -4.32 -0.05
N LEU A 141 -6.00 -3.73 1.14
CA LEU A 141 -4.83 -3.27 1.91
C LEU A 141 -3.91 -4.43 2.30
N ARG A 142 -4.46 -5.57 2.73
CA ARG A 142 -3.68 -6.77 3.07
C ARG A 142 -2.99 -7.36 1.85
N ILE A 143 -3.70 -7.50 0.74
CA ILE A 143 -3.16 -8.01 -0.52
C ILE A 143 -2.03 -7.10 -1.01
N ALA A 144 -2.24 -5.79 -1.01
CA ALA A 144 -1.24 -4.81 -1.42
C ALA A 144 0.02 -4.87 -0.54
N ARG A 145 -0.14 -4.91 0.79
CA ARG A 145 0.99 -5.00 1.72
C ARG A 145 1.77 -6.30 1.56
N GLN A 146 1.07 -7.43 1.42
CA GLN A 146 1.70 -8.73 1.19
C GLN A 146 2.51 -8.71 -0.11
N LEU A 147 1.94 -8.21 -1.21
CA LEU A 147 2.61 -8.13 -2.50
C LEU A 147 3.91 -7.29 -2.43
N LEU A 148 3.89 -6.14 -1.75
CA LEU A 148 5.09 -5.32 -1.55
C LEU A 148 6.19 -6.11 -0.85
N ILE A 149 5.85 -6.86 0.20
CA ILE A 149 6.80 -7.69 0.93
C ILE A 149 7.32 -8.83 0.06
N ASP A 150 6.48 -9.48 -0.70
CA ASP A 150 6.86 -10.61 -1.55
C ASP A 150 7.79 -10.17 -2.69
N ILE A 151 7.56 -9.00 -3.29
CA ILE A 151 8.47 -8.39 -4.27
C ILE A 151 9.83 -8.10 -3.61
N ASN A 152 9.84 -7.48 -2.43
CA ASN A 152 11.08 -7.19 -1.73
C ASN A 152 11.82 -8.47 -1.28
N ARG A 153 11.11 -9.54 -0.92
CA ARG A 153 11.72 -10.86 -0.61
C ARG A 153 12.42 -11.48 -1.82
N LEU A 154 12.00 -11.15 -3.03
CA LEU A 154 12.73 -11.54 -4.24
C LEU A 154 14.09 -10.80 -4.37
N GLY A 155 14.35 -9.76 -3.57
CA GLY A 155 15.52 -8.90 -3.67
C GLY A 155 15.32 -7.73 -4.66
N LEU A 156 14.08 -7.39 -4.99
CA LEU A 156 13.72 -6.25 -5.84
C LEU A 156 13.09 -5.15 -4.96
N PRO A 157 13.73 -3.96 -4.87
CA PRO A 157 13.20 -2.84 -4.11
C PRO A 157 12.06 -2.13 -4.83
#